data_0fc0bb9f3b150dafaa3e89f5d1ddf015
#
_entry.id   0fc0bb9f3b150dafaa3e89f5d1ddf015
#
_cell.length_a   1.000
_cell.length_b   1.000
_cell.length_c   1.000
_cell.angle_alpha   90.00
_cell.angle_beta   90.00
_cell.angle_gamma   90.00
#
_symmetry.space_group_name_H-M   'P 1'
#
loop_
_entity.id
_entity.type
_entity.pdbx_description
1 polymer ?
#
loop_
_entity_poly.entity_id
_entity_poly.type
_entity_poly.pdbx_seq_one_letter_code
_entity_poly.pdbx_strand_id
1 'polypeptide(L)' 'MLRLEQLQATPGPDLFVYLSPVASPTTADQVMRGLEVGKLKATAGETNYALPAGLDLGQFNAVVIYCKSFSVIFGYANLA' A
#
# COMPACT_ATOMS: atom_id res chain seq x y z
N MET A 1 -9.50 -1.93 -10.07
CA MET A 1 -9.72 -1.88 -8.61
C MET A 1 -8.67 -2.74 -7.90
N LEU A 2 -8.07 -2.19 -6.89
CA LEU A 2 -7.14 -2.94 -6.05
C LEU A 2 -7.91 -3.63 -4.93
N ARG A 3 -7.70 -4.92 -4.75
CA ARG A 3 -8.31 -5.69 -3.67
C ARG A 3 -7.23 -6.26 -2.76
N LEU A 4 -7.36 -6.00 -1.47
CA LEU A 4 -6.51 -6.61 -0.44
C LEU A 4 -7.30 -7.74 0.20
N GLU A 5 -6.71 -8.93 0.23
CA GLU A 5 -7.32 -10.13 0.79
C GLU A 5 -6.47 -10.68 1.93
N GLN A 6 -7.14 -11.23 2.94
CA GLN A 6 -6.47 -11.82 4.10
C GLN A 6 -5.52 -10.83 4.77
N LEU A 7 -5.88 -9.56 4.73
CA LEU A 7 -5.08 -8.49 5.30
C LEU A 7 -4.97 -8.67 6.81
N GLN A 8 -3.75 -8.55 7.32
CA GLN A 8 -3.49 -8.44 8.75
C GLN A 8 -2.44 -7.37 8.94
N ALA A 9 -2.82 -6.28 9.56
CA ALA A 9 -1.91 -5.18 9.85
C ALA A 9 -2.08 -4.75 11.31
N THR A 10 -0.99 -4.43 11.96
CA THR A 10 -1.04 -3.85 13.29
C THR A 10 -1.73 -2.49 13.21
N PRO A 11 -2.72 -2.19 14.05
CA PRO A 11 -3.36 -0.88 14.05
C PRO A 11 -2.35 0.23 14.32
N GLY A 12 -2.47 1.31 13.58
CA GLY A 12 -1.61 2.47 13.73
C GLY A 12 -2.39 3.75 13.44
N PRO A 13 -1.85 4.92 13.81
CA PRO A 13 -2.61 6.16 13.81
C PRO A 13 -2.87 6.76 12.43
N ASP A 14 -2.16 6.38 11.41
CA ASP A 14 -2.23 7.10 10.14
C ASP A 14 -1.83 6.18 8.99
N LEU A 15 -2.53 5.04 8.89
CA LEU A 15 -2.20 4.02 7.90
C LEU A 15 -2.82 4.33 6.54
N PHE A 16 -1.99 4.24 5.51
CA PHE A 16 -2.38 4.44 4.12
C PHE A 16 -1.91 3.28 3.26
N VAL A 17 -2.59 3.09 2.13
CA VAL A 17 -2.22 2.10 1.12
C VAL A 17 -1.48 2.82 0.01
N TYR A 18 -0.31 2.30 -0.36
CA TYR A 18 0.50 2.80 -1.46
C TYR A 18 0.81 1.70 -2.46
N LEU A 19 1.00 2.09 -3.71
CA LEU A 19 1.60 1.24 -4.72
C LEU A 19 3.04 1.71 -4.92
N SER A 20 4.00 0.81 -4.77
CA SER A 20 5.42 1.13 -4.92
C SER A 20 6.00 0.53 -6.19
N PRO A 21 6.83 1.26 -6.94
CA PRO A 21 7.56 0.70 -8.07
C PRO A 21 8.68 -0.25 -7.64
N VAL A 22 9.06 -0.21 -6.37
CA VAL A 22 10.14 -1.03 -5.82
C VAL A 22 9.56 -2.30 -5.22
N ALA A 23 10.07 -3.47 -5.62
CA ALA A 23 9.68 -4.74 -5.01
C ALA A 23 10.32 -4.83 -3.62
N SER A 24 9.55 -5.42 -2.66
CA SER A 24 10.00 -5.59 -1.27
C SER A 24 10.55 -4.28 -0.69
N PRO A 25 9.75 -3.20 -0.68
CA PRO A 25 10.25 -1.90 -0.21
C PRO A 25 10.60 -1.95 1.28
N THR A 26 11.70 -1.30 1.64
CA THR A 26 12.21 -1.28 3.02
C THR A 26 12.35 0.13 3.58
N THR A 27 12.22 1.16 2.76
CA THR A 27 12.41 2.55 3.17
C THR A 27 11.22 3.42 2.77
N ALA A 28 11.00 4.49 3.54
CA ALA A 28 9.97 5.47 3.23
C ALA A 28 10.13 6.08 1.84
N ASP A 29 11.35 6.35 1.43
CA ASP A 29 11.64 6.91 0.12
C ASP A 29 11.13 6.01 -1.01
N GLN A 30 11.30 4.70 -0.87
CA GLN A 30 10.81 3.73 -1.86
C GLN A 30 9.28 3.73 -1.95
N VAL A 31 8.60 3.95 -0.84
CA VAL A 31 7.13 4.07 -0.81
C VAL A 31 6.70 5.39 -1.44
N MET A 32 7.37 6.48 -1.12
CA MET A 32 7.02 7.81 -1.62
C MET A 32 7.23 7.98 -3.12
N ARG A 33 8.03 7.13 -3.75
CA ARG A 33 8.18 7.11 -5.21
C ARG A 33 6.95 6.58 -5.92
N GLY A 34 6.05 5.96 -5.20
CA GLY A 34 4.86 5.34 -5.75
C GLY A 34 3.63 6.22 -5.68
N LEU A 35 2.47 5.57 -5.72
CA LEU A 35 1.17 6.21 -5.72
C LEU A 35 0.45 5.95 -4.40
N GLU A 36 -0.04 7.02 -3.76
CA GLU A 36 -0.95 6.87 -2.64
C GLU A 36 -2.33 6.47 -3.16
N VAL A 37 -2.79 5.30 -2.74
CA VAL A 37 -4.11 4.79 -3.14
C VAL A 37 -5.20 5.40 -2.26
N GLY A 38 -4.96 5.49 -0.96
CA GLY A 38 -5.90 6.06 -0.03
C GLY A 38 -5.66 5.58 1.39
N LYS A 39 -6.48 6.10 2.30
CA LYS A 39 -6.41 5.71 3.70
C LYS A 39 -6.84 4.25 3.86
N LEU A 40 -6.15 3.51 4.73
CA LEU A 40 -6.49 2.12 5.01
C LEU A 40 -7.89 2.04 5.63
N LYS A 41 -8.77 1.25 5.01
CA LYS A 41 -10.17 1.14 5.42
C LYS A 41 -10.36 0.19 6.61
N ALA A 42 -9.51 -0.84 6.69
CA ALA A 42 -9.58 -1.83 7.75
C ALA A 42 -8.20 -2.48 7.93
N THR A 43 -7.92 -2.96 9.15
CA THR A 43 -6.64 -3.58 9.47
C THR A 43 -6.66 -5.10 9.31
N ALA A 44 -7.81 -5.68 8.97
CA ALA A 44 -7.96 -7.11 8.77
C ALA A 44 -9.05 -7.40 7.76
N GLY A 45 -9.01 -8.59 7.15
CA GLY A 45 -10.00 -9.05 6.20
C GLY A 45 -9.75 -8.59 4.79
N GLU A 46 -10.83 -8.31 4.04
CA GLU A 46 -10.77 -7.92 2.64
C GLU A 46 -11.21 -6.47 2.48
N THR A 47 -10.47 -5.70 1.70
CA THR A 47 -10.84 -4.33 1.36
C THR A 47 -10.56 -4.06 -0.11
N ASN A 48 -11.36 -3.18 -0.70
CA ASN A 48 -11.20 -2.77 -2.09
C ASN A 48 -10.90 -1.28 -2.16
N TYR A 49 -10.03 -0.90 -3.10
CA TYR A 49 -9.61 0.48 -3.31
C TYR A 49 -9.75 0.85 -4.77
N ALA A 50 -10.40 1.97 -5.04
CA ALA A 50 -10.49 2.50 -6.39
C ALA A 50 -9.13 3.03 -6.84
N LEU A 51 -8.78 2.75 -8.10
CA LEU A 51 -7.55 3.25 -8.71
C LEU A 51 -7.89 4.27 -9.80
N PRO A 52 -7.01 5.24 -10.06
CA PRO A 52 -7.23 6.19 -11.15
C PRO A 52 -7.40 5.48 -12.49
N ALA A 53 -8.28 6.02 -13.31
CA ALA A 53 -8.46 5.52 -14.68
C ALA A 53 -7.15 5.66 -15.46
N GLY A 54 -6.82 4.65 -16.25
CA GLY A 54 -5.60 4.65 -17.05
C GLY A 54 -4.33 4.30 -16.29
N LEU A 55 -4.44 3.96 -15.02
CA LEU A 55 -3.28 3.53 -14.24
C LEU A 55 -2.75 2.20 -14.76
N ASP A 56 -1.45 2.13 -15.00
CA ASP A 56 -0.78 0.90 -15.41
C ASP A 56 -0.15 0.21 -14.20
N LEU A 57 -0.81 -0.84 -13.71
CA LEU A 57 -0.31 -1.62 -12.57
C LEU A 57 1.01 -2.32 -12.86
N GLY A 58 1.35 -2.51 -14.14
CA GLY A 58 2.65 -3.09 -14.53
C GLY A 58 3.85 -2.23 -14.14
N GLN A 59 3.64 -0.97 -13.81
CA GLN A 59 4.69 -0.07 -13.35
C GLN A 59 4.97 -0.19 -11.86
N PHE A 60 4.16 -0.96 -11.13
CA PHE A 60 4.29 -1.12 -9.69
C PHE A 60 4.61 -2.56 -9.33
N ASN A 61 5.40 -2.75 -8.30
CA ASN A 61 5.87 -4.07 -7.89
C ASN A 61 5.43 -4.46 -6.48
N ALA A 62 4.87 -3.54 -5.70
CA ALA A 62 4.41 -3.85 -4.35
C ALA A 62 3.23 -2.97 -3.94
N VAL A 63 2.39 -3.55 -3.08
CA VAL A 63 1.37 -2.83 -2.31
C VAL A 63 1.91 -2.66 -0.90
N VAL A 64 1.83 -1.46 -0.35
CA VAL A 64 2.44 -1.13 0.94
C VAL A 64 1.39 -0.57 1.88
N ILE A 65 1.41 -1.04 3.12
CA ILE A 65 0.69 -0.40 4.23
C ILE A 65 1.69 0.49 4.94
N TYR A 66 1.46 1.78 4.89
CA TYR A 66 2.43 2.79 5.31
C TYR A 66 1.84 3.72 6.36
N CYS A 67 2.56 3.94 7.45
CA CYS A 67 2.18 4.90 8.46
C CYS A 67 2.85 6.24 8.15
N LYS A 68 2.05 7.22 7.71
CA LYS A 68 2.58 8.54 7.35
C LYS A 68 3.15 9.30 8.54
N SER A 69 2.46 9.22 9.68
CA SER A 69 2.88 9.97 10.86
C SER A 69 4.25 9.57 11.36
N PHE A 70 4.59 8.28 11.22
CA PHE A 70 5.86 7.75 11.71
C PHE A 70 6.87 7.48 10.59
N SER A 71 6.45 7.64 9.34
CA SER A 71 7.27 7.30 8.17
C SER A 71 7.78 5.87 8.22
N VAL A 72 6.91 4.93 8.58
CA VAL A 72 7.24 3.53 8.78
C VAL A 72 6.36 2.63 7.91
N ILE A 73 6.98 1.64 7.26
CA ILE A 73 6.27 0.58 6.55
C ILE A 73 5.74 -0.41 7.58
N PHE A 74 4.42 -0.60 7.60
CA PHE A 74 3.79 -1.59 8.49
C PHE A 74 3.68 -2.96 7.84
N GLY A 75 3.70 -3.02 6.53
CA GLY A 75 3.66 -4.27 5.80
C GLY A 75 3.61 -4.03 4.30
N TYR A 76 3.89 -5.07 3.52
CA TYR A 76 3.79 -4.99 2.08
C TYR A 76 3.50 -6.37 1.50
N ALA A 77 3.05 -6.38 0.23
CA ALA A 77 2.95 -7.59 -0.58
C ALA A 77 3.43 -7.28 -1.99
N ASN A 78 4.29 -8.12 -2.52
CA ASN A 78 4.75 -7.96 -3.91
C ASN A 78 3.63 -8.35 -4.88
N LEU A 79 3.51 -7.59 -5.95
CA LEU A 79 2.58 -7.90 -7.04
C LEU A 79 3.18 -8.96 -7.95
N ALA A 80 2.35 -9.88 -8.37
CA ALA A 80 2.79 -10.94 -9.27
C ALA A 80 2.90 -10.42 -10.70
#